data_10a82a5023240f0c11ac0718c807a400
#
_entry.id   10a82a5023240f0c11ac0718c807a400
#
_cell.length_a   1.000
_cell.length_b   1.000
_cell.length_c   1.000
_cell.angle_alpha   90.00
_cell.angle_beta   90.00
_cell.angle_gamma   90.00
#
_symmetry.space_group_name_H-M   'P 1'
#
loop_
_entity.id
_entity.type
_entity.pdbx_description
1 polymer ?
#
loop_
_entity_poly.entity_id
_entity_poly.type
_entity_poly.pdbx_seq_one_letter_code
_entity_poly.pdbx_strand_id
1 'polypeptide(L)'
;MPDQDTPIIMRSDFIFMLTRNDRTVDNAEAYLDIALDSGVRHIGFKDIGQPLATLQRLNRGIREAGGLSYLEVVSQDRDSELASVRAALELDVDFLLGGTHVADALPLLAGSRIRYYPFPGQVHGHPSILGGSREAITRSARQLADLPGVHGLDLLAYRADVD
;
A
#
# COMPACT_ATOMS: atom_id res chain seq x y z
N MET A 1 -4.69 -24.85 32.08
CA MET A 1 -5.17 -24.97 30.70
C MET A 1 -5.64 -23.60 30.28
N PRO A 2 -5.04 -22.89 29.32
CA PRO A 2 -5.62 -21.67 28.82
C PRO A 2 -6.87 -22.00 28.03
N ASP A 3 -7.92 -21.22 28.30
CA ASP A 3 -9.26 -21.30 27.71
C ASP A 3 -9.15 -21.07 26.19
N GLN A 4 -9.53 -22.08 25.39
CA GLN A 4 -9.38 -22.08 23.92
C GLN A 4 -10.53 -21.37 23.20
N ASP A 5 -11.44 -20.70 23.91
CA ASP A 5 -12.67 -20.10 23.34
C ASP A 5 -12.69 -18.56 23.38
N THR A 6 -11.56 -17.89 23.53
CA THR A 6 -11.57 -16.44 23.34
C THR A 6 -11.66 -16.15 21.84
N PRO A 7 -12.76 -15.59 21.32
CA PRO A 7 -12.86 -15.27 19.90
C PRO A 7 -11.75 -14.26 19.56
N ILE A 8 -10.92 -14.60 18.56
CA ILE A 8 -9.99 -13.65 17.97
C ILE A 8 -10.86 -12.58 17.29
N ILE A 9 -11.08 -11.46 17.97
CA ILE A 9 -11.71 -10.30 17.37
C ILE A 9 -10.72 -9.75 16.37
N MET A 10 -10.87 -10.14 15.10
CA MET A 10 -10.14 -9.55 13.98
C MET A 10 -10.60 -8.10 13.85
N ARG A 11 -9.76 -7.18 14.27
CA ARG A 11 -10.01 -5.75 14.10
C ARG A 11 -9.62 -5.38 12.67
N SER A 12 -10.57 -4.85 11.91
CA SER A 12 -10.32 -4.33 10.56
C SER A 12 -10.26 -2.81 10.63
N ASP A 13 -9.22 -2.21 10.04
CA ASP A 13 -9.10 -0.77 9.88
C ASP A 13 -9.45 -0.39 8.43
N PHE A 14 -10.14 0.73 8.27
CA PHE A 14 -10.49 1.27 6.97
C PHE A 14 -9.42 2.23 6.47
N ILE A 15 -8.85 1.95 5.30
CA ILE A 15 -7.91 2.85 4.62
C ILE A 15 -8.67 3.68 3.60
N PHE A 16 -8.65 5.00 3.77
CA PHE A 16 -9.22 5.93 2.80
C PHE A 16 -8.16 6.36 1.80
N MET A 17 -8.35 6.03 0.52
CA MET A 17 -7.43 6.40 -0.55
C MET A 17 -7.83 7.71 -1.20
N LEU A 18 -6.94 8.71 -1.20
CA LEU A 18 -7.08 10.02 -1.87
C LEU A 18 -6.87 9.89 -3.39
N THR A 19 -7.48 8.86 -3.98
CA THR A 19 -7.19 8.45 -5.34
C THR A 19 -8.44 8.20 -6.17
N ARG A 20 -8.30 8.39 -7.47
CA ARG A 20 -9.29 8.00 -8.48
C ARG A 20 -8.55 7.61 -9.76
N ASN A 21 -8.98 6.52 -10.41
CA ASN A 21 -8.38 6.01 -11.65
C ASN A 21 -6.85 5.83 -11.50
N ASP A 22 -6.43 5.18 -10.41
CA ASP A 22 -5.04 4.90 -10.05
C ASP A 22 -4.11 6.12 -9.94
N ARG A 23 -4.67 7.29 -9.63
CA ARG A 23 -3.93 8.54 -9.43
C ARG A 23 -4.42 9.28 -8.21
N THR A 24 -3.53 9.98 -7.53
CA THR A 24 -3.92 10.95 -6.49
C THR A 24 -4.70 12.10 -7.14
N VAL A 25 -5.84 12.43 -6.57
CA VAL A 25 -6.76 13.44 -7.13
C VAL A 25 -6.21 14.86 -6.99
N ASP A 26 -6.65 15.78 -7.86
CA ASP A 26 -6.15 17.16 -7.89
C ASP A 26 -6.48 17.94 -6.61
N ASN A 27 -7.60 17.66 -5.99
CA ASN A 27 -8.07 18.29 -4.75
C ASN A 27 -7.84 17.40 -3.52
N ALA A 28 -6.76 16.61 -3.50
CA ALA A 28 -6.46 15.66 -2.45
C ALA A 28 -6.38 16.29 -1.05
N GLU A 29 -5.86 17.53 -0.93
CA GLU A 29 -5.79 18.25 0.34
C GLU A 29 -7.19 18.50 0.93
N ALA A 30 -8.16 18.91 0.11
CA ALA A 30 -9.53 19.13 0.58
C ALA A 30 -10.20 17.80 1.03
N TYR A 31 -9.96 16.71 0.33
CA TYR A 31 -10.46 15.40 0.75
C TYR A 31 -9.74 14.86 2.00
N LEU A 32 -8.46 15.20 2.17
CA LEU A 32 -7.73 14.91 3.40
C LEU A 32 -8.40 15.57 4.60
N ASP A 33 -8.71 16.87 4.50
CA ASP A 33 -9.38 17.61 5.57
C ASP A 33 -10.72 16.96 5.94
N ILE A 34 -11.55 16.63 4.95
CA ILE A 34 -12.84 15.94 5.17
C ILE A 34 -12.64 14.59 5.87
N ALA A 35 -11.65 13.81 5.43
CA ALA A 35 -11.36 12.50 6.01
C ALA A 35 -10.92 12.61 7.48
N LEU A 36 -10.03 13.55 7.78
CA LEU A 36 -9.54 13.80 9.12
C LEU A 36 -10.64 14.29 10.06
N ASP A 37 -11.47 15.22 9.60
CA ASP A 37 -12.63 15.72 10.34
C ASP A 37 -13.67 14.62 10.63
N SER A 38 -13.78 13.65 9.71
CA SER A 38 -14.62 12.46 9.87
C SER A 38 -14.02 11.38 10.78
N GLY A 39 -12.83 11.62 11.33
CA GLY A 39 -12.16 10.67 12.24
C GLY A 39 -11.36 9.57 11.54
N VAL A 40 -11.21 9.62 10.22
CA VAL A 40 -10.35 8.66 9.49
C VAL A 40 -8.89 8.91 9.85
N ARG A 41 -8.14 7.84 10.13
CA ARG A 41 -6.73 7.92 10.54
C ARG A 41 -5.79 7.10 9.66
N HIS A 42 -6.32 6.23 8.81
CA HIS A 42 -5.55 5.46 7.83
C HIS A 42 -5.83 6.06 6.46
N ILE A 43 -4.86 6.78 5.88
CA ILE A 43 -5.06 7.57 4.66
C ILE A 43 -3.95 7.27 3.66
N GLY A 44 -4.34 6.92 2.44
CA GLY A 44 -3.42 6.56 1.38
C GLY A 44 -3.51 7.47 0.16
N PHE A 45 -2.43 7.47 -0.59
CA PHE A 45 -2.30 8.16 -1.87
C PHE A 45 -1.35 7.39 -2.80
N LYS A 46 -1.21 7.86 -4.04
CA LYS A 46 -0.28 7.30 -5.04
C LYS A 46 0.73 8.38 -5.44
N ASP A 47 1.91 7.98 -5.86
CA ASP A 47 2.95 8.90 -6.35
C ASP A 47 2.67 9.45 -7.75
N ILE A 48 1.59 9.00 -8.39
CA ILE A 48 1.10 9.47 -9.69
C ILE A 48 -0.05 10.44 -9.49
N GLY A 49 -0.07 11.51 -10.26
CA GLY A 49 -1.15 12.50 -10.31
C GLY A 49 -0.82 13.81 -9.63
N GLN A 50 0.07 13.81 -8.65
CA GLN A 50 0.45 15.01 -7.91
C GLN A 50 1.98 15.16 -7.83
N PRO A 51 2.51 16.40 -7.81
CA PRO A 51 3.92 16.64 -7.55
C PRO A 51 4.35 16.16 -6.16
N LEU A 52 5.60 15.76 -6.02
CA LEU A 52 6.15 15.29 -4.74
C LEU A 52 5.93 16.27 -3.59
N ALA A 53 6.05 17.58 -3.84
CA ALA A 53 5.79 18.61 -2.84
C ALA A 53 4.34 18.59 -2.30
N THR A 54 3.36 18.24 -3.13
CA THR A 54 1.96 18.04 -2.69
C THR A 54 1.87 16.78 -1.85
N LEU A 55 2.48 15.68 -2.27
CA LEU A 55 2.49 14.43 -1.49
C LEU A 55 3.16 14.61 -0.13
N GLN A 56 4.22 15.41 -0.05
CA GLN A 56 4.88 15.78 1.22
C GLN A 56 3.91 16.53 2.15
N ARG A 57 3.10 17.47 1.62
CA ARG A 57 2.09 18.17 2.42
C ARG A 57 0.99 17.24 2.91
N LEU A 58 0.49 16.34 2.03
CA LEU A 58 -0.50 15.32 2.41
C LEU A 58 0.04 14.43 3.53
N ASN A 59 1.24 13.86 3.35
CA ASN A 59 1.85 13.01 4.36
C ASN A 59 2.03 13.72 5.70
N ARG A 60 2.50 14.98 5.67
CA ARG A 60 2.65 15.80 6.87
C ARG A 60 1.31 16.01 7.56
N GLY A 61 0.26 16.41 6.83
CA GLY A 61 -1.08 16.63 7.39
C GLY A 61 -1.65 15.37 8.04
N ILE A 62 -1.49 14.20 7.40
CA ILE A 62 -1.90 12.92 7.97
C ILE A 62 -1.21 12.67 9.30
N ARG A 63 0.10 12.86 9.36
CA ARG A 63 0.92 12.57 10.56
C ARG A 63 0.67 13.57 11.69
N GLU A 64 0.54 14.86 11.39
CA GLU A 64 0.21 15.91 12.38
C GLU A 64 -1.14 15.67 13.04
N ALA A 65 -2.08 15.06 12.29
CA ALA A 65 -3.38 14.64 12.83
C ALA A 65 -3.33 13.30 13.60
N GLY A 66 -2.15 12.69 13.78
CA GLY A 66 -1.99 11.39 14.43
C GLY A 66 -2.44 10.21 13.58
N GLY A 67 -2.56 10.39 12.26
CA GLY A 67 -2.88 9.33 11.30
C GLY A 67 -1.67 8.54 10.83
N LEU A 68 -1.93 7.50 10.05
CA LEU A 68 -0.96 6.64 9.39
C LEU A 68 -1.08 6.81 7.87
N SER A 69 0.04 6.98 7.21
CA SER A 69 0.10 7.24 5.77
C SER A 69 0.47 6.01 4.97
N TYR A 70 -0.17 5.87 3.82
CA TYR A 70 -0.01 4.75 2.88
C TYR A 70 0.33 5.28 1.50
N LEU A 71 1.40 4.78 0.88
CA LEU A 71 1.66 4.99 -0.54
C LEU A 71 1.46 3.68 -1.28
N GLU A 72 0.61 3.67 -2.29
CA GLU A 72 0.39 2.50 -3.15
C GLU A 72 1.13 2.67 -4.49
N VAL A 73 1.97 1.70 -4.81
CA VAL A 73 2.71 1.60 -6.07
C VAL A 73 1.81 1.01 -7.14
N VAL A 74 1.66 1.69 -8.26
CA VAL A 74 0.87 1.22 -9.41
C VAL A 74 1.71 0.96 -10.65
N SER A 75 2.99 1.29 -10.62
CA SER A 75 3.93 1.03 -11.71
C SER A 75 4.18 -0.46 -11.85
N GLN A 76 4.24 -0.94 -13.10
CA GLN A 76 4.44 -2.37 -13.41
C GLN A 76 5.82 -2.67 -13.96
N ASP A 77 6.52 -1.66 -14.47
CA ASP A 77 7.92 -1.81 -14.85
C ASP A 77 8.84 -1.56 -13.65
N ARG A 78 9.95 -2.29 -13.65
CA ARG A 78 10.90 -2.30 -12.54
C ARG A 78 11.44 -0.91 -12.16
N ASP A 79 11.82 -0.11 -13.14
CA ASP A 79 12.48 1.17 -12.87
C ASP A 79 11.51 2.19 -12.28
N SER A 80 10.30 2.26 -12.81
CA SER A 80 9.23 3.10 -12.26
C SER A 80 8.78 2.63 -10.88
N GLU A 81 8.68 1.30 -10.65
CA GLU A 81 8.38 0.76 -9.32
C GLU A 81 9.44 1.17 -8.30
N LEU A 82 10.74 1.03 -8.64
CA LEU A 82 11.81 1.44 -7.74
C LEU A 82 11.90 2.96 -7.54
N ALA A 83 11.46 3.76 -8.52
CA ALA A 83 11.30 5.20 -8.34
C ALA A 83 10.21 5.50 -7.30
N SER A 84 9.07 4.80 -7.35
CA SER A 84 8.00 4.90 -6.35
C SER A 84 8.46 4.47 -4.94
N VAL A 85 9.29 3.43 -4.83
CA VAL A 85 9.91 3.03 -3.55
C VAL A 85 10.80 4.14 -2.98
N ARG A 86 11.61 4.80 -3.84
CA ARG A 86 12.43 5.94 -3.40
C ARG A 86 11.57 7.14 -2.98
N ALA A 87 10.48 7.41 -3.71
CA ALA A 87 9.54 8.45 -3.32
C ALA A 87 8.90 8.15 -1.94
N ALA A 88 8.54 6.90 -1.67
CA ALA A 88 8.04 6.48 -0.37
C ALA A 88 9.05 6.75 0.77
N LEU A 89 10.34 6.48 0.51
CA LEU A 89 11.43 6.76 1.46
C LEU A 89 11.61 8.27 1.68
N GLU A 90 11.59 9.07 0.61
CA GLU A 90 11.70 10.53 0.69
C GLU A 90 10.51 11.15 1.43
N LEU A 91 9.32 10.63 1.21
CA LEU A 91 8.10 11.03 1.92
C LEU A 91 8.07 10.57 3.38
N ASP A 92 8.84 9.53 3.72
CA ASP A 92 8.83 8.87 5.04
C ASP A 92 7.41 8.40 5.42
N VAL A 93 6.72 7.71 4.50
CA VAL A 93 5.40 7.14 4.75
C VAL A 93 5.46 6.00 5.76
N ASP A 94 4.33 5.66 6.39
CA ASP A 94 4.27 4.55 7.35
C ASP A 94 4.18 3.20 6.64
N PHE A 95 3.46 3.14 5.49
CA PHE A 95 3.21 1.91 4.75
C PHE A 95 3.45 2.11 3.26
N LEU A 96 4.11 1.12 2.64
CA LEU A 96 4.22 0.99 1.20
C LEU A 96 3.41 -0.23 0.76
N LEU A 97 2.42 0.00 -0.10
CA LEU A 97 1.54 -1.01 -0.66
C LEU A 97 1.88 -1.28 -2.12
N GLY A 98 1.64 -2.50 -2.57
CA GLY A 98 1.83 -2.86 -3.97
C GLY A 98 3.27 -3.15 -4.38
N GLY A 99 3.48 -3.18 -5.69
CA GLY A 99 4.75 -3.57 -6.29
C GLY A 99 4.91 -5.08 -6.46
N THR A 100 5.71 -5.45 -7.45
CA THR A 100 5.95 -6.84 -7.85
C THR A 100 7.43 -7.20 -7.92
N HIS A 101 8.33 -6.19 -7.88
CA HIS A 101 9.80 -6.37 -7.91
C HIS A 101 10.38 -6.39 -6.49
N VAL A 102 9.84 -7.27 -5.65
CA VAL A 102 10.12 -7.32 -4.21
C VAL A 102 11.60 -7.49 -3.89
N ALA A 103 12.32 -8.34 -4.65
CA ALA A 103 13.74 -8.58 -4.46
C ALA A 103 14.61 -7.33 -4.66
N ASP A 104 14.15 -6.39 -5.51
CA ASP A 104 14.82 -5.11 -5.75
C ASP A 104 14.37 -4.02 -4.77
N ALA A 105 13.13 -4.07 -4.30
CA ALA A 105 12.57 -3.11 -3.35
C ALA A 105 13.12 -3.30 -1.93
N LEU A 106 13.25 -4.54 -1.46
CA LEU A 106 13.68 -4.84 -0.10
C LEU A 106 15.05 -4.25 0.29
N PRO A 107 16.10 -4.30 -0.56
CA PRO A 107 17.37 -3.65 -0.25
C PRO A 107 17.27 -2.13 -0.08
N LEU A 108 16.38 -1.46 -0.83
CA LEU A 108 16.14 -0.02 -0.70
C LEU A 108 15.42 0.32 0.61
N LEU A 109 14.50 -0.53 1.04
CA LEU A 109 13.71 -0.35 2.26
C LEU A 109 14.47 -0.75 3.52
N ALA A 110 15.61 -1.43 3.39
CA ALA A 110 16.39 -1.92 4.52
C ALA A 110 16.80 -0.78 5.46
N GLY A 111 16.51 -0.92 6.76
CA GLY A 111 16.79 0.09 7.78
C GLY A 111 15.79 1.25 7.84
N SER A 112 14.81 1.32 6.94
CA SER A 112 13.70 2.27 7.04
C SER A 112 12.66 1.78 8.05
N ARG A 113 11.76 2.69 8.47
CA ARG A 113 10.60 2.32 9.31
C ARG A 113 9.37 1.91 8.49
N ILE A 114 9.45 1.99 7.16
CA ILE A 114 8.34 1.71 6.25
C ILE A 114 7.95 0.24 6.33
N ARG A 115 6.67 -0.03 6.52
CA ARG A 115 6.12 -1.39 6.49
C ARG A 115 5.69 -1.71 5.07
N TYR A 116 6.28 -2.74 4.47
CA TYR A 116 6.08 -3.10 3.07
C TYR A 116 5.08 -4.25 2.90
N TYR A 117 4.13 -4.06 1.99
CA TYR A 117 3.02 -4.96 1.66
C TYR A 117 2.93 -5.15 0.14
N PRO A 118 3.74 -6.01 -0.48
CA PRO A 118 3.72 -6.25 -1.92
C PRO A 118 2.48 -6.98 -2.40
N PHE A 119 2.22 -6.91 -3.71
CA PHE A 119 1.18 -7.69 -4.36
C PHE A 119 1.58 -9.16 -4.46
N PRO A 120 0.73 -10.12 -4.02
CA PRO A 120 0.90 -11.52 -4.36
C PRO A 120 0.32 -11.83 -5.74
N GLY A 121 0.81 -12.89 -6.38
CA GLY A 121 0.31 -13.36 -7.68
C GLY A 121 0.87 -12.57 -8.86
N GLN A 122 0.14 -12.57 -9.95
CA GLN A 122 0.47 -11.83 -11.16
C GLN A 122 -0.42 -10.60 -11.27
N VAL A 123 0.18 -9.41 -11.33
CA VAL A 123 -0.55 -8.15 -11.45
C VAL A 123 -0.26 -7.53 -12.81
N HIS A 124 -1.31 -7.11 -13.52
CA HIS A 124 -1.22 -6.52 -14.85
C HIS A 124 -2.32 -5.47 -15.08
N GLY A 125 -2.15 -4.66 -16.12
CA GLY A 125 -3.15 -3.67 -16.53
C GLY A 125 -3.18 -2.38 -15.72
N HIS A 126 -3.92 -1.40 -16.23
CA HIS A 126 -4.32 -0.17 -15.56
C HIS A 126 -5.83 0.04 -15.80
N PRO A 127 -6.65 -0.05 -14.78
CA PRO A 127 -6.35 -0.36 -13.37
C PRO A 127 -5.72 -1.75 -13.17
N SER A 128 -4.92 -1.90 -12.10
CA SER A 128 -4.25 -3.16 -11.78
C SER A 128 -5.25 -4.29 -11.54
N ILE A 129 -4.99 -5.45 -12.13
CA ILE A 129 -5.81 -6.67 -12.04
C ILE A 129 -4.94 -7.79 -11.53
N LEU A 130 -5.45 -8.56 -10.57
CA LEU A 130 -4.81 -9.77 -10.06
C LEU A 130 -5.21 -10.96 -10.94
N GLY A 131 -4.23 -11.57 -11.58
CA GLY A 131 -4.40 -12.78 -12.41
C GLY A 131 -3.76 -14.02 -11.81
N GLY A 132 -4.07 -15.15 -12.42
CA GLY A 132 -3.56 -16.47 -12.06
C GLY A 132 -4.55 -17.30 -11.26
N SER A 133 -4.26 -18.60 -11.09
CA SER A 133 -5.11 -19.48 -10.29
C SER A 133 -4.99 -19.18 -8.79
N ARG A 134 -6.00 -19.57 -8.01
CA ARG A 134 -5.99 -19.45 -6.55
C ARG A 134 -4.77 -20.10 -5.93
N GLU A 135 -4.35 -21.27 -6.45
CA GLU A 135 -3.17 -22.01 -5.98
C GLU A 135 -1.88 -21.22 -6.25
N ALA A 136 -1.78 -20.56 -7.43
CA ALA A 136 -0.64 -19.74 -7.80
C ALA A 136 -0.54 -18.49 -6.91
N ILE A 137 -1.67 -17.79 -6.69
CA ILE A 137 -1.76 -16.63 -5.81
C ILE A 137 -1.40 -17.01 -4.36
N THR A 138 -1.96 -18.12 -3.86
CA THR A 138 -1.68 -18.61 -2.50
C THR A 138 -0.20 -18.98 -2.33
N ARG A 139 0.41 -19.61 -3.33
CA ARG A 139 1.84 -19.94 -3.31
C ARG A 139 2.70 -18.69 -3.28
N SER A 140 2.41 -17.72 -4.15
CA SER A 140 3.08 -16.42 -4.17
C SER A 140 2.95 -15.70 -2.82
N ALA A 141 1.73 -15.66 -2.26
CA ALA A 141 1.46 -15.04 -0.97
C ALA A 141 2.32 -15.64 0.16
N ARG A 142 2.43 -16.97 0.22
CA ARG A 142 3.28 -17.67 1.21
C ARG A 142 4.76 -17.34 1.01
N GLN A 143 5.24 -17.38 -0.24
CA GLN A 143 6.63 -17.07 -0.55
C GLN A 143 6.99 -15.63 -0.14
N LEU A 144 6.11 -14.66 -0.40
CA LEU A 144 6.33 -13.27 0.00
C LEU A 144 6.28 -13.09 1.52
N ALA A 145 5.33 -13.74 2.19
CA ALA A 145 5.18 -13.64 3.65
C ALA A 145 6.40 -14.17 4.42
N ASP A 146 7.17 -15.10 3.83
CA ASP A 146 8.38 -15.66 4.41
C ASP A 146 9.61 -14.75 4.22
N LEU A 147 9.53 -13.68 3.42
CA LEU A 147 10.66 -12.80 3.15
C LEU A 147 10.87 -11.79 4.29
N PRO A 148 12.10 -11.70 4.85
CA PRO A 148 12.43 -10.65 5.81
C PRO A 148 12.24 -9.25 5.19
N GLY A 149 11.51 -8.38 5.90
CA GLY A 149 11.19 -7.02 5.42
C GLY A 149 9.84 -6.91 4.70
N VAL A 150 9.15 -8.02 4.45
CA VAL A 150 7.73 -8.04 4.08
C VAL A 150 6.91 -8.13 5.36
N HIS A 151 5.94 -7.22 5.52
CA HIS A 151 5.15 -7.07 6.75
C HIS A 151 3.70 -7.54 6.59
N GLY A 152 3.29 -7.81 5.37
CA GLY A 152 1.96 -8.25 4.98
C GLY A 152 1.83 -8.26 3.47
N LEU A 153 0.60 -8.33 2.97
CA LEU A 153 0.32 -8.41 1.54
C LEU A 153 -0.77 -7.41 1.17
N ASP A 154 -0.63 -6.80 0.01
CA ASP A 154 -1.69 -6.02 -0.63
C ASP A 154 -2.43 -6.93 -1.64
N LEU A 155 -3.66 -7.32 -1.33
CA LEU A 155 -4.41 -8.26 -2.15
C LEU A 155 -5.48 -7.54 -2.97
N LEU A 156 -5.33 -7.52 -4.28
CA LEU A 156 -6.30 -6.96 -5.22
C LEU A 156 -7.53 -7.88 -5.41
N ALA A 157 -8.16 -8.29 -4.31
CA ALA A 157 -9.23 -9.29 -4.32
C ALA A 157 -10.48 -8.83 -5.10
N TYR A 158 -10.78 -7.53 -5.09
CA TYR A 158 -11.94 -6.98 -5.82
C TYR A 158 -11.71 -6.90 -7.33
N ARG A 159 -10.45 -6.85 -7.76
CA ARG A 159 -10.04 -6.80 -9.18
C ARG A 159 -9.28 -8.07 -9.55
N ALA A 160 -9.81 -9.22 -9.18
CA ALA A 160 -9.22 -10.50 -9.52
C ALA A 160 -9.93 -11.08 -10.74
N ASP A 161 -9.12 -11.48 -11.73
CA ASP A 161 -9.53 -12.36 -12.85
C ASP A 161 -9.00 -13.75 -12.50
N VAL A 162 -9.77 -14.45 -11.67
CA VAL A 162 -9.38 -15.73 -11.06
C VAL A 162 -10.40 -16.79 -11.49
N ASP A 163 -9.90 -17.86 -12.14
CA ASP A 163 -10.66 -19.08 -12.42
C ASP A 163 -10.88 -19.95 -11.15
#